data_036632994ea8c3cc68cf5323a852ec30
#
_entry.id   036632994ea8c3cc68cf5323a852ec30
#
_cell.length_a   1.000
_cell.length_b   1.000
_cell.length_c   1.000
_cell.angle_alpha   90.00
_cell.angle_beta   90.00
_cell.angle_gamma   90.00
#
_symmetry.space_group_name_H-M   'P 1'
#
loop_
_entity.id
_entity.type
_entity.pdbx_description
1 polymer ?
#
loop_
_entity_poly.entity_id
_entity_poly.type
_entity_poly.pdbx_seq_one_letter_code
_entity_poly.pdbx_strand_id
1 'polypeptide(L)'
;GKPLSKRRMSDVVFGWRLAKELGRLDIGQTVVVKNQAPIALEAIEGTDECIRRAGHLCRSGGMTVVKVAKPQQDERFDMPTIGIGTLQSIRAAGGKVLVIEAGKTILVDQDQITAYASRCGITVVSCYDVAGMPLLEKPRYHVA
;
A
#
# COMPACT_ATOMS: atom_id res chain seq x y z
N GLY A 1 -7.15 10.47 11.11
CA GLY A 1 -6.92 10.97 9.76
C GLY A 1 -8.25 11.17 9.02
N LYS A 2 -8.24 11.99 8.00
CA LYS A 2 -9.45 12.20 7.19
C LYS A 2 -9.83 10.89 6.47
N PRO A 3 -11.13 10.57 6.36
CA PRO A 3 -11.56 9.41 5.61
C PRO A 3 -11.19 9.54 4.14
N LEU A 4 -10.94 8.41 3.49
CA LEU A 4 -10.66 8.37 2.06
C LEU A 4 -11.89 8.82 1.26
N SER A 5 -11.67 9.60 0.20
CA SER A 5 -12.72 9.93 -0.75
C SER A 5 -13.24 8.67 -1.47
N LYS A 6 -14.43 8.74 -2.05
CA LYS A 6 -14.99 7.63 -2.84
C LYS A 6 -14.05 7.20 -3.98
N ARG A 7 -13.43 8.17 -4.67
CA ARG A 7 -12.47 7.90 -5.73
C ARG A 7 -11.24 7.14 -5.22
N ARG A 8 -10.69 7.56 -4.08
CA ARG A 8 -9.57 6.88 -3.47
C ARG A 8 -9.94 5.48 -2.98
N MET A 9 -11.13 5.33 -2.41
CA MET A 9 -11.60 4.01 -1.99
C MET A 9 -11.78 3.07 -3.18
N SER A 10 -12.25 3.56 -4.32
CA SER A 10 -12.30 2.78 -5.56
C SER A 10 -10.92 2.32 -6.01
N ASP A 11 -9.91 3.18 -5.89
CA ASP A 11 -8.52 2.81 -6.19
C ASP A 11 -7.98 1.76 -5.21
N VAL A 12 -8.33 1.86 -3.93
CA VAL A 12 -7.97 0.85 -2.92
C VAL A 12 -8.54 -0.52 -3.30
N VAL A 13 -9.83 -0.59 -3.62
CA VAL A 13 -10.49 -1.85 -4.02
C VAL A 13 -9.87 -2.42 -5.29
N PHE A 14 -9.68 -1.59 -6.30
CA PHE A 14 -9.08 -1.99 -7.57
C PHE A 14 -7.65 -2.51 -7.38
N GLY A 15 -6.81 -1.76 -6.67
CA GLY A 15 -5.42 -2.13 -6.40
C GLY A 15 -5.31 -3.38 -5.52
N TRP A 16 -6.19 -3.53 -4.54
CA TRP A 16 -6.23 -4.71 -3.68
C TRP A 16 -6.44 -6.00 -4.47
N ARG A 17 -7.43 -6.00 -5.33
CA ARG A 17 -7.74 -7.17 -6.17
C ARG A 17 -6.58 -7.53 -7.09
N LEU A 18 -5.92 -6.53 -7.71
CA LEU A 18 -4.72 -6.76 -8.52
C LEU A 18 -3.56 -7.28 -7.69
N ALA A 19 -3.28 -6.69 -6.54
CA ALA A 19 -2.18 -7.10 -5.68
C ALA A 19 -2.35 -8.53 -5.19
N LYS A 20 -3.57 -8.91 -4.80
CA LYS A 20 -3.90 -10.29 -4.42
C LYS A 20 -3.71 -11.27 -5.57
N GLU A 21 -4.08 -10.90 -6.78
CA GLU A 21 -3.88 -11.74 -7.96
C GLU A 21 -2.39 -11.91 -8.30
N LEU A 22 -1.61 -10.82 -8.25
CA LEU A 22 -0.15 -10.90 -8.40
C LEU A 22 0.49 -11.80 -7.34
N GLY A 23 0.04 -11.70 -6.10
CA GLY A 23 0.51 -12.56 -5.01
C GLY A 23 0.16 -14.02 -5.24
N ARG A 24 -1.05 -14.30 -5.70
CA ARG A 24 -1.50 -15.66 -6.03
C ARG A 24 -0.63 -16.30 -7.11
N LEU A 25 -0.24 -15.53 -8.10
CA LEU A 25 0.65 -15.98 -9.19
C LEU A 25 2.14 -15.98 -8.79
N ASP A 26 2.45 -15.53 -7.58
CA ASP A 26 3.83 -15.39 -7.07
C ASP A 26 4.71 -14.48 -7.95
N ILE A 27 4.12 -13.46 -8.55
CA ILE A 27 4.82 -12.47 -9.38
C ILE A 27 5.38 -11.34 -8.51
N GLY A 28 4.55 -10.78 -7.64
CA GLY A 28 4.87 -9.67 -6.75
C GLY A 28 3.76 -9.45 -5.74
N GLN A 29 3.87 -8.37 -4.98
CA GLN A 29 2.90 -8.08 -3.91
C GLN A 29 2.56 -6.60 -3.78
N THR A 30 3.07 -5.77 -4.69
CA THR A 30 2.83 -4.32 -4.69
C THR A 30 2.26 -3.88 -6.04
N VAL A 31 1.22 -3.07 -5.97
CA VAL A 31 0.56 -2.46 -7.14
C VAL A 31 0.41 -0.98 -6.89
N VAL A 32 0.70 -0.16 -7.89
CA VAL A 32 0.47 1.28 -7.86
C VAL A 32 -0.63 1.62 -8.87
N VAL A 33 -1.68 2.27 -8.39
CA VAL A 33 -2.87 2.55 -9.20
C VAL A 33 -3.28 4.03 -9.11
N LYS A 34 -3.97 4.50 -10.14
CA LYS A 34 -4.62 5.81 -10.13
C LYS A 34 -5.83 5.78 -11.06
N ASN A 35 -6.97 6.28 -10.57
CA ASN A 35 -8.23 6.33 -11.31
C ASN A 35 -8.62 4.96 -11.89
N GLN A 36 -8.48 3.91 -11.08
CA GLN A 36 -8.76 2.52 -11.44
C GLN A 36 -7.97 2.03 -12.66
N ALA A 37 -6.75 2.55 -12.82
CA ALA A 37 -5.80 2.07 -13.82
C ALA A 37 -4.50 1.65 -13.13
N PRO A 38 -3.89 0.52 -13.50
CA PRO A 38 -2.59 0.14 -12.97
C PRO A 38 -1.51 1.03 -13.60
N ILE A 39 -0.69 1.65 -12.75
CA ILE A 39 0.46 2.44 -13.20
C ILE A 39 1.70 1.56 -13.21
N ALA A 40 1.91 0.77 -12.16
CA ALA A 40 3.03 -0.16 -12.05
C ALA A 40 2.64 -1.39 -11.23
N LEU A 41 3.11 -2.54 -11.66
CA LEU A 41 2.97 -3.82 -10.98
C LEU A 41 4.36 -4.31 -10.64
N GLU A 42 4.59 -4.69 -9.36
CA GLU A 42 5.87 -5.23 -8.93
C GLU A 42 6.08 -6.63 -9.50
N ALA A 43 7.27 -6.85 -10.01
CA ALA A 43 7.75 -8.18 -10.38
C ALA A 43 9.07 -8.46 -9.62
N ILE A 44 10.18 -8.63 -10.31
CA ILE A 44 11.46 -8.95 -9.70
C ILE A 44 12.15 -7.75 -9.03
N GLU A 45 11.78 -6.53 -9.42
CA GLU A 45 12.46 -5.29 -9.00
C GLU A 45 12.31 -4.92 -7.53
N GLY A 46 11.26 -5.40 -6.86
CA GLY A 46 10.94 -5.02 -5.49
C GLY A 46 10.04 -3.79 -5.37
N THR A 47 9.54 -3.55 -4.15
CA THR A 47 8.53 -2.53 -3.86
C THR A 47 9.00 -1.11 -4.20
N ASP A 48 10.19 -0.71 -3.76
CA ASP A 48 10.67 0.66 -3.93
C ASP A 48 10.92 1.02 -5.41
N GLU A 49 11.48 0.10 -6.18
CA GLU A 49 11.68 0.30 -7.62
C GLU A 49 10.35 0.35 -8.37
N CYS A 50 9.37 -0.46 -7.98
CA CYS A 50 8.02 -0.40 -8.52
C CYS A 50 7.39 0.98 -8.28
N ILE A 51 7.49 1.50 -7.07
CA ILE A 51 6.98 2.84 -6.71
C ILE A 51 7.71 3.93 -7.51
N ARG A 52 9.02 3.84 -7.64
CA ARG A 52 9.83 4.80 -8.41
C ARG A 52 9.42 4.80 -9.89
N ARG A 53 9.24 3.63 -10.48
CA ARG A 53 8.76 3.48 -11.86
C ARG A 53 7.38 4.10 -12.05
N ALA A 54 6.47 3.89 -11.09
CA ALA A 54 5.15 4.53 -11.11
C ALA A 54 5.25 6.06 -11.11
N GLY A 55 6.15 6.63 -10.32
CA GLY A 55 6.40 8.07 -10.29
C GLY A 55 6.88 8.63 -11.63
N HIS A 56 7.70 7.90 -12.36
CA HIS A 56 8.13 8.29 -13.72
C HIS A 56 7.01 8.19 -14.73
N LEU A 57 6.14 7.19 -14.61
CA LEU A 57 5.01 6.98 -15.53
C LEU A 57 3.83 7.91 -15.25
N CYS A 58 3.64 8.33 -14.01
CA CYS A 58 2.52 9.19 -13.59
C CYS A 58 3.05 10.43 -12.87
N ARG A 59 3.55 11.41 -13.62
CA ARG A 59 4.16 12.64 -13.09
C ARG A 59 3.18 13.56 -12.37
N SER A 60 1.88 13.44 -12.64
CA SER A 60 0.85 14.19 -11.93
C SER A 60 0.64 13.74 -10.49
N GLY A 61 1.20 12.60 -10.11
CA GLY A 61 1.09 12.06 -8.75
C GLY A 61 -0.33 11.65 -8.36
N GLY A 62 -0.59 11.61 -7.06
CA GLY A 62 -1.90 11.26 -6.52
C GLY A 62 -2.21 9.77 -6.55
N MET A 63 -1.19 8.93 -6.68
CA MET A 63 -1.33 7.48 -6.78
C MET A 63 -1.61 6.82 -5.43
N THR A 64 -2.23 5.65 -5.48
CA THR A 64 -2.42 4.73 -4.37
C THR A 64 -1.49 3.53 -4.54
N VAL A 65 -0.70 3.26 -3.50
CA VAL A 65 0.18 2.09 -3.41
C VAL A 65 -0.48 1.04 -2.54
N VAL A 66 -0.64 -0.17 -3.06
CA VAL A 66 -1.21 -1.31 -2.32
C VAL A 66 -0.17 -2.40 -2.20
N LYS A 67 0.18 -2.77 -0.98
CA LYS A 67 1.11 -3.87 -0.68
C LYS A 67 0.42 -4.89 0.20
N VAL A 68 0.34 -6.14 -0.27
CA VAL A 68 -0.34 -7.24 0.41
C VAL A 68 0.63 -8.38 0.73
N ALA A 69 0.22 -9.30 1.60
CA ALA A 69 0.94 -10.55 1.80
C ALA A 69 0.60 -11.54 0.67
N LYS A 70 1.61 -12.28 0.21
CA LYS A 70 1.39 -13.39 -0.72
C LYS A 70 0.77 -14.57 0.02
N PRO A 71 -0.15 -15.33 -0.58
CA PRO A 71 -0.73 -16.52 0.06
C PRO A 71 0.31 -17.58 0.44
N GLN A 72 1.42 -17.63 -0.31
CA GLN A 72 2.49 -18.61 -0.12
C GLN A 72 3.51 -18.18 0.95
N GLN A 73 3.45 -16.95 1.45
CA GLN A 73 4.42 -16.45 2.46
C GLN A 73 4.21 -17.15 3.79
N ASP A 74 5.30 -17.66 4.37
CA ASP A 74 5.30 -18.13 5.74
C ASP A 74 5.33 -16.92 6.69
N GLU A 75 4.24 -16.68 7.40
CA GLU A 75 4.09 -15.54 8.31
C GLU A 75 5.13 -15.50 9.43
N ARG A 76 5.78 -16.64 9.73
CA ARG A 76 6.83 -16.70 10.74
C ARG A 76 8.17 -16.15 10.23
N PHE A 77 8.44 -16.21 8.93
CA PHE A 77 9.75 -15.93 8.35
C PHE A 77 9.74 -14.88 7.24
N ASP A 78 8.60 -14.60 6.65
CA ASP A 78 8.53 -13.76 5.44
C ASP A 78 7.28 -12.88 5.42
N MET A 79 7.08 -12.09 6.48
CA MET A 79 6.04 -11.07 6.48
C MET A 79 6.47 -9.83 5.71
N PRO A 80 5.58 -9.26 4.87
CA PRO A 80 5.84 -7.96 4.25
C PRO A 80 6.19 -6.91 5.31
N THR A 81 7.22 -6.14 5.05
CA THR A 81 7.71 -5.12 5.98
C THR A 81 7.68 -3.74 5.34
N ILE A 82 7.19 -2.77 6.08
CA ILE A 82 7.18 -1.35 5.70
C ILE A 82 8.06 -0.58 6.68
N GLY A 83 9.05 0.11 6.15
CA GLY A 83 9.87 1.06 6.87
C GLY A 83 9.72 2.47 6.32
N ILE A 84 10.44 3.41 6.91
CA ILE A 84 10.44 4.82 6.50
C ILE A 84 10.89 4.98 5.03
N GLY A 85 11.79 4.13 4.55
CA GLY A 85 12.28 4.16 3.16
C GLY A 85 11.16 3.99 2.14
N THR A 86 10.19 3.13 2.40
CA THR A 86 9.02 2.96 1.53
C THR A 86 8.19 4.24 1.46
N LEU A 87 7.96 4.91 2.58
CA LEU A 87 7.24 6.19 2.60
C LEU A 87 8.00 7.29 1.89
N GLN A 88 9.32 7.31 2.00
CA GLN A 88 10.18 8.24 1.27
C GLN A 88 10.06 8.02 -0.25
N SER A 89 10.05 6.75 -0.69
CA SER A 89 9.83 6.40 -2.10
C SER A 89 8.45 6.83 -2.59
N ILE A 90 7.41 6.63 -1.79
CA ILE A 90 6.04 7.07 -2.11
C ILE A 90 5.98 8.59 -2.25
N ARG A 91 6.58 9.33 -1.31
CA ARG A 91 6.63 10.78 -1.38
C ARG A 91 7.34 11.27 -2.64
N ALA A 92 8.51 10.73 -2.93
CA ALA A 92 9.30 11.11 -4.10
C ALA A 92 8.55 10.83 -5.42
N ALA A 93 7.77 9.75 -5.47
CA ALA A 93 6.94 9.40 -6.63
C ALA A 93 5.65 10.21 -6.73
N GLY A 94 5.26 10.96 -5.70
CA GLY A 94 4.01 11.71 -5.66
C GLY A 94 2.81 10.90 -5.20
N GLY A 95 3.02 9.72 -4.60
CA GLY A 95 1.95 8.90 -4.04
C GLY A 95 1.28 9.57 -2.83
N LYS A 96 0.01 9.26 -2.61
CA LYS A 96 -0.81 9.88 -1.56
C LYS A 96 -1.44 8.88 -0.60
N VAL A 97 -1.55 7.63 -0.99
CA VAL A 97 -2.14 6.58 -0.16
C VAL A 97 -1.25 5.35 -0.18
N LEU A 98 -1.00 4.78 0.99
CA LEU A 98 -0.39 3.46 1.15
C LEU A 98 -1.40 2.55 1.84
N VAL A 99 -1.72 1.45 1.19
CA VAL A 99 -2.61 0.41 1.73
C VAL A 99 -1.76 -0.82 2.07
N ILE A 100 -1.94 -1.31 3.29
CA ILE A 100 -1.27 -2.52 3.79
C ILE A 100 -2.28 -3.54 4.27
N GLU A 101 -1.88 -4.80 4.32
CA GLU A 101 -2.71 -5.87 4.83
C GLU A 101 -2.60 -5.99 6.35
N ALA A 102 -3.72 -5.78 7.04
CA ALA A 102 -3.81 -5.85 8.49
C ALA A 102 -3.49 -7.25 9.01
N GLY A 103 -2.70 -7.31 10.09
CA GLY A 103 -2.28 -8.56 10.71
C GLY A 103 -1.23 -9.35 9.91
N LYS A 104 -0.86 -8.88 8.71
CA LYS A 104 0.09 -9.56 7.82
C LYS A 104 1.22 -8.66 7.32
N THR A 105 1.36 -7.48 7.91
CA THR A 105 2.41 -6.50 7.58
C THR A 105 3.10 -6.03 8.84
N ILE A 106 4.43 -6.00 8.83
CA ILE A 106 5.24 -5.44 9.90
C ILE A 106 5.53 -3.98 9.58
N LEU A 107 5.20 -3.08 10.50
CA LEU A 107 5.61 -1.68 10.44
C LEU A 107 6.83 -1.49 11.34
N VAL A 108 7.97 -1.16 10.76
CA VAL A 108 9.20 -0.89 11.50
C VAL A 108 9.15 0.54 12.01
N ASP A 109 9.15 0.72 13.33
CA ASP A 109 8.99 2.01 13.98
C ASP A 109 7.69 2.73 13.56
N GLN A 110 6.58 2.21 14.03
CA GLN A 110 5.24 2.69 13.66
C GLN A 110 5.06 4.18 13.95
N ASP A 111 5.60 4.68 15.06
CA ASP A 111 5.49 6.10 15.43
C ASP A 111 6.20 7.00 14.42
N GLN A 112 7.40 6.62 13.99
CA GLN A 112 8.14 7.33 12.95
C GLN A 112 7.40 7.33 11.61
N ILE A 113 6.85 6.18 11.22
CA ILE A 113 6.05 6.03 9.99
C ILE A 113 4.84 6.96 10.03
N THR A 114 4.09 6.93 11.13
CA THR A 114 2.89 7.75 11.31
C THR A 114 3.21 9.24 11.27
N ALA A 115 4.26 9.67 11.95
CA ALA A 115 4.70 11.06 11.95
C ALA A 115 5.15 11.53 10.56
N TYR A 116 5.90 10.72 9.85
CA TYR A 116 6.37 11.03 8.50
C TYR A 116 5.20 11.09 7.50
N ALA A 117 4.31 10.11 7.53
CA ALA A 117 3.13 10.07 6.66
C ALA A 117 2.26 11.32 6.86
N SER A 118 1.98 11.67 8.11
CA SER A 118 1.20 12.87 8.45
C SER A 118 1.86 14.14 7.90
N ARG A 119 3.16 14.30 8.12
CA ARG A 119 3.92 15.46 7.67
C ARG A 119 3.97 15.58 6.14
N CYS A 120 3.97 14.46 5.42
CA CYS A 120 4.05 14.42 3.97
C CYS A 120 2.69 14.34 3.26
N GLY A 121 1.60 14.32 4.01
CA GLY A 121 0.25 14.19 3.46
C GLY A 121 -0.03 12.83 2.82
N ILE A 122 0.63 11.77 3.32
CA ILE A 122 0.38 10.39 2.91
C ILE A 122 -0.61 9.76 3.90
N THR A 123 -1.68 9.18 3.39
CA THR A 123 -2.62 8.41 4.20
C THR A 123 -2.22 6.94 4.19
N VAL A 124 -1.93 6.39 5.37
CA VAL A 124 -1.65 4.95 5.52
C VAL A 124 -2.92 4.26 5.99
N VAL A 125 -3.36 3.25 5.27
CA VAL A 125 -4.59 2.49 5.54
C VAL A 125 -4.24 1.03 5.72
N SER A 126 -4.81 0.43 6.74
CA SER A 126 -4.71 -1.02 6.98
C SER A 126 -6.06 -1.67 6.67
N CYS A 127 -6.03 -2.74 5.89
CA CYS A 127 -7.23 -3.46 5.47
C CYS A 127 -7.09 -4.96 5.75
N TYR A 128 -8.18 -5.58 6.18
CA TYR A 128 -8.32 -7.04 6.19
C TYR A 128 -8.81 -7.53 4.83
N ASP A 129 -8.35 -8.71 4.42
CA ASP A 129 -8.90 -9.39 3.25
C ASP A 129 -10.16 -10.18 3.66
N VAL A 130 -11.31 -9.79 3.11
CA VAL A 130 -12.59 -10.45 3.35
C VAL A 130 -13.13 -10.92 2.01
N ALA A 131 -12.97 -12.20 1.72
CA ALA A 131 -13.41 -12.82 0.47
C ALA A 131 -12.89 -12.07 -0.79
N GLY A 132 -11.63 -11.65 -0.76
CA GLY A 132 -10.98 -10.94 -1.86
C GLY A 132 -11.24 -9.42 -1.90
N MET A 133 -11.95 -8.89 -0.90
CA MET A 133 -12.27 -7.47 -0.79
C MET A 133 -11.57 -6.84 0.42
N PRO A 134 -11.03 -5.62 0.30
CA PRO A 134 -10.42 -4.94 1.42
C PRO A 134 -11.47 -4.37 2.37
N LEU A 135 -11.39 -4.75 3.63
CA LEU A 135 -12.18 -4.17 4.71
C LEU A 135 -11.25 -3.30 5.55
N LEU A 136 -11.55 -2.00 5.66
CA LEU A 136 -10.74 -1.07 6.45
C LEU A 136 -10.67 -1.52 7.91
N GLU A 137 -9.46 -1.61 8.43
CA GLU A 137 -9.24 -1.80 9.86
C GLU A 137 -9.68 -0.55 10.61
N LYS A 138 -10.57 -0.72 11.60
CA LYS A 138 -10.94 0.40 12.47
C LYS A 138 -9.72 0.80 13.31
N PRO A 139 -9.45 2.11 13.47
CA PRO A 139 -8.37 2.56 14.34
C PRO A 139 -8.57 1.97 15.76
N ARG A 140 -7.54 1.30 16.28
CA ARG A 140 -7.58 0.70 17.63
C ARG A 140 -7.48 1.72 18.75
N TYR A 141 -7.27 3.00 18.40
CA TYR A 141 -7.13 4.08 19.38
C TYR A 141 -8.28 5.06 19.24
N HIS A 142 -9.11 5.12 20.27
CA HIS A 142 -9.93 6.30 20.49
C HIS A 142 -8.95 7.44 20.81
N VAL A 143 -8.77 8.36 19.87
CA VAL A 143 -8.26 9.67 20.24
C VAL A 143 -9.41 10.33 20.97
N ALA A 144 -9.28 10.40 22.27
CA ALA A 144 -10.16 11.20 23.07
C ALA A 144 -10.00 12.69 22.69
#